data_f42cb0352979fbb0cc0da9a4f4e13041
#
_entry.id   f42cb0352979fbb0cc0da9a4f4e13041
#
_cell.length_a   1.000
_cell.length_b   1.000
_cell.length_c   1.000
_cell.angle_alpha   90.00
_cell.angle_beta   90.00
_cell.angle_gamma   90.00
#
_symmetry.space_group_name_H-M   'P 1'
#
loop_
_entity.id
_entity.type
_entity.pdbx_description
1 polymer ?
#
loop_
_entity_poly.entity_id
_entity_poly.type
_entity_poly.pdbx_seq_one_letter_code
_entity_poly.pdbx_strand_id
1 'polypeptide(L)'
;MSRNYKFHDPEGLYFVSFAVIEWLDVFTRRQYKDLLLETMSYSQQFKGMEIFAWCIMTNHVHIVFRSIGTVKPEIILGDLKRYTSKKIVSAIIENPQESRKEWLLNLFQKSSTEQFKGERISFLAARQSTY
;
A
#
# COMPACT_ATOMS: atom_id res chain seq x y z
N MET A 1 -11.34 -8.85 2.01
CA MET A 1 -10.98 -10.25 1.99
C MET A 1 -9.96 -10.56 0.92
N SER A 2 -8.88 -11.15 1.31
CA SER A 2 -7.74 -11.32 0.42
C SER A 2 -7.65 -12.69 -0.23
N ARG A 3 -8.70 -13.46 -0.22
CA ARG A 3 -8.61 -14.83 -0.74
C ARG A 3 -8.34 -14.91 -2.25
N ASN A 4 -8.45 -13.78 -2.96
CA ASN A 4 -8.08 -13.75 -4.36
C ASN A 4 -6.59 -13.51 -4.58
N TYR A 5 -5.84 -13.31 -3.51
CA TYR A 5 -4.42 -13.05 -3.58
C TYR A 5 -3.67 -14.34 -3.44
N LYS A 6 -3.49 -15.00 -4.55
CA LYS A 6 -2.75 -16.24 -4.55
C LYS A 6 -1.47 -16.06 -5.35
N PHE A 7 -0.38 -16.13 -4.66
CA PHE A 7 0.94 -16.12 -5.27
C PHE A 7 1.38 -17.57 -5.40
N HIS A 8 0.93 -18.20 -6.48
CA HIS A 8 1.18 -19.63 -6.71
C HIS A 8 2.64 -19.93 -6.95
N ASP A 9 3.35 -19.01 -7.58
CA ASP A 9 4.74 -19.19 -7.92
C ASP A 9 5.58 -18.13 -7.20
N PRO A 10 6.37 -18.52 -6.17
CA PRO A 10 7.16 -17.54 -5.43
C PRO A 10 8.20 -16.82 -6.29
N GLU A 11 8.55 -17.39 -7.44
CA GLU A 11 9.51 -16.77 -8.35
C GLU A 11 8.84 -16.08 -9.52
N GLY A 12 7.51 -16.04 -9.53
CA GLY A 12 6.74 -15.44 -10.59
C GLY A 12 6.74 -13.93 -10.60
N LEU A 13 6.37 -13.40 -11.75
CA LEU A 13 6.15 -11.96 -11.94
C LEU A 13 4.69 -11.67 -11.69
N TYR A 14 4.41 -10.69 -10.86
CA TYR A 14 3.04 -10.38 -10.46
C TYR A 14 2.65 -8.95 -10.78
N PHE A 15 1.46 -8.81 -11.33
CA PHE A 15 0.79 -7.52 -11.45
C PHE A 15 -0.17 -7.40 -10.27
N VAL A 16 0.00 -6.36 -9.46
CA VAL A 16 -0.85 -6.14 -8.29
C VAL A 16 -1.45 -4.75 -8.35
N SER A 17 -2.64 -4.63 -7.79
CA SER A 17 -3.29 -3.35 -7.61
C SER A 17 -3.77 -3.24 -6.18
N PHE A 18 -3.64 -2.07 -5.59
CA PHE A 18 -4.21 -1.82 -4.27
C PHE A 18 -4.72 -0.38 -4.22
N ALA A 19 -5.77 -0.20 -3.45
CA ALA A 19 -6.48 1.07 -3.40
C ALA A 19 -6.50 1.65 -2.00
N VAL A 20 -6.63 2.96 -1.93
CA VAL A 20 -6.91 3.62 -0.66
C VAL A 20 -8.32 3.20 -0.21
N ILE A 21 -8.49 2.99 1.09
CA ILE A 21 -9.78 2.68 1.69
C ILE A 21 -10.81 3.73 1.23
N GLU A 22 -12.00 3.28 0.88
CA GLU A 22 -13.10 4.12 0.39
C GLU A 22 -12.74 4.93 -0.86
N TRP A 23 -11.73 4.48 -1.60
CA TRP A 23 -11.28 5.14 -2.83
C TRP A 23 -10.92 6.62 -2.63
N LEU A 24 -10.45 6.96 -1.43
CA LEU A 24 -10.04 8.32 -1.13
C LEU A 24 -8.84 8.74 -1.95
N ASP A 25 -8.84 9.98 -2.40
CA ASP A 25 -7.84 10.51 -3.33
C ASP A 25 -6.60 11.03 -2.62
N VAL A 26 -6.03 10.22 -1.74
CA VAL A 26 -4.87 10.58 -0.94
C VAL A 26 -3.67 10.93 -1.80
N PHE A 27 -3.52 10.26 -2.94
CA PHE A 27 -2.35 10.45 -3.80
C PHE A 27 -2.47 11.65 -4.76
N THR A 28 -3.42 12.54 -4.55
CA THR A 28 -3.41 13.82 -5.24
C THR A 28 -2.29 14.72 -4.71
N ARG A 29 -1.88 14.54 -3.47
CA ARG A 29 -0.80 15.33 -2.88
C ARG A 29 0.53 14.64 -3.13
N ARG A 30 1.47 15.40 -3.68
CA ARG A 30 2.80 14.89 -3.98
C ARG A 30 3.48 14.33 -2.74
N GLN A 31 3.29 14.96 -1.60
CA GLN A 31 3.89 14.53 -0.35
C GLN A 31 3.58 13.06 -0.06
N TYR A 32 2.35 12.64 -0.28
CA TYR A 32 1.95 11.25 0.02
C TYR A 32 2.42 10.28 -1.06
N LYS A 33 2.48 10.73 -2.31
CA LYS A 33 3.10 9.94 -3.38
C LYS A 33 4.57 9.67 -3.08
N ASP A 34 5.27 10.68 -2.63
CA ASP A 34 6.70 10.56 -2.32
C ASP A 34 6.94 9.54 -1.21
N LEU A 35 6.06 9.48 -0.23
CA LEU A 35 6.17 8.48 0.84
C LEU A 35 6.00 7.06 0.30
N LEU A 36 5.08 6.86 -0.62
CA LEU A 36 4.93 5.56 -1.26
C LEU A 36 6.18 5.21 -2.06
N LEU A 37 6.72 6.15 -2.81
CA LEU A 37 7.95 5.93 -3.60
C LEU A 37 9.12 5.58 -2.68
N GLU A 38 9.24 6.23 -1.54
CA GLU A 38 10.28 5.89 -0.56
C GLU A 38 10.13 4.45 -0.07
N THR A 39 8.91 4.03 0.22
CA THR A 39 8.66 2.67 0.69
C THR A 39 8.98 1.65 -0.40
N MET A 40 8.62 1.97 -1.64
CA MET A 40 8.96 1.11 -2.79
C MET A 40 10.46 0.98 -2.95
N SER A 41 11.18 2.10 -2.85
CA SER A 41 12.63 2.10 -2.94
C SER A 41 13.27 1.28 -1.82
N TYR A 42 12.78 1.43 -0.61
CA TYR A 42 13.24 0.65 0.54
C TYR A 42 13.02 -0.85 0.31
N SER A 43 11.87 -1.21 -0.21
CA SER A 43 11.55 -2.62 -0.48
C SER A 43 12.50 -3.21 -1.53
N GLN A 44 12.87 -2.43 -2.53
CA GLN A 44 13.83 -2.88 -3.53
C GLN A 44 15.23 -3.04 -2.95
N GLN A 45 15.65 -2.14 -2.07
CA GLN A 45 16.98 -2.21 -1.47
C GLN A 45 17.11 -3.31 -0.43
N PHE A 46 16.08 -3.52 0.39
CA PHE A 46 16.24 -4.33 1.60
C PHE A 46 15.31 -5.52 1.70
N LYS A 47 14.29 -5.63 0.86
CA LYS A 47 13.29 -6.69 0.98
C LYS A 47 13.27 -7.65 -0.20
N GLY A 48 14.18 -7.50 -1.13
CA GLY A 48 14.24 -8.39 -2.28
C GLY A 48 13.13 -8.18 -3.28
N MET A 49 12.55 -7.00 -3.32
CA MET A 49 11.53 -6.66 -4.32
C MET A 49 12.19 -6.11 -5.56
N GLU A 50 11.82 -6.62 -6.72
CA GLU A 50 12.27 -6.05 -7.98
C GLU A 50 11.05 -5.53 -8.74
N ILE A 51 10.99 -4.22 -8.92
CA ILE A 51 9.85 -3.56 -9.56
C ILE A 51 10.17 -3.31 -11.02
N PHE A 52 9.32 -3.78 -11.91
CA PHE A 52 9.48 -3.60 -13.36
C PHE A 52 8.68 -2.43 -13.90
N ALA A 53 7.52 -2.18 -13.30
CA ALA A 53 6.66 -1.07 -13.71
C ALA A 53 5.76 -0.70 -12.55
N TRP A 54 5.35 0.57 -12.52
CA TRP A 54 4.42 1.04 -11.50
C TRP A 54 3.67 2.26 -12.02
N CYS A 55 2.51 2.47 -11.43
CA CYS A 55 1.69 3.64 -11.74
C CYS A 55 0.91 4.02 -10.49
N ILE A 56 1.07 5.27 -10.08
CA ILE A 56 0.36 5.79 -8.90
C ILE A 56 -0.76 6.70 -9.39
N MET A 57 -1.99 6.23 -9.22
CA MET A 57 -3.18 7.03 -9.51
C MET A 57 -3.58 7.79 -8.25
N THR A 58 -4.61 8.63 -8.36
CA THR A 58 -5.01 9.47 -7.22
C THR A 58 -5.47 8.65 -6.01
N ASN A 59 -6.04 7.48 -6.25
CA ASN A 59 -6.63 6.66 -5.18
C ASN A 59 -6.26 5.19 -5.25
N HIS A 60 -5.35 4.81 -6.14
CA HIS A 60 -4.88 3.43 -6.22
C HIS A 60 -3.53 3.35 -6.91
N VAL A 61 -2.91 2.18 -6.81
CA VAL A 61 -1.54 1.95 -7.28
C VAL A 61 -1.51 0.62 -8.03
N HIS A 62 -0.77 0.60 -9.12
CA HIS A 62 -0.45 -0.62 -9.86
C HIS A 62 1.05 -0.86 -9.82
N ILE A 63 1.45 -2.08 -9.55
CA ILE A 63 2.86 -2.45 -9.53
C ILE A 63 3.04 -3.80 -10.20
N VAL A 64 4.06 -3.90 -11.05
CA VAL A 64 4.53 -5.17 -11.59
C VAL A 64 5.86 -5.48 -10.91
N PHE A 65 5.94 -6.59 -10.20
CA PHE A 65 7.15 -6.91 -9.44
C PHE A 65 7.34 -8.41 -9.30
N ARG A 66 8.53 -8.78 -8.85
CA ARG A 66 8.83 -10.13 -8.41
C ARG A 66 9.71 -10.10 -7.17
N SER A 67 9.79 -11.23 -6.49
CA SER A 67 10.76 -11.41 -5.41
C SER A 67 12.04 -11.99 -5.99
N ILE A 68 13.17 -11.40 -5.70
CA ILE A 68 14.48 -11.90 -6.13
C ILE A 68 15.23 -12.59 -4.99
N GLY A 69 14.67 -12.57 -3.79
CA GLY A 69 15.27 -13.21 -2.63
C GLY A 69 14.43 -14.38 -2.16
N THR A 70 14.55 -14.66 -0.87
CA THR A 70 13.83 -15.76 -0.23
C THR A 70 12.49 -15.34 0.36
N VAL A 71 12.22 -14.04 0.41
CA VAL A 71 10.96 -13.52 0.97
C VAL A 71 9.84 -13.69 -0.06
N LYS A 72 8.72 -14.22 0.38
CA LYS A 72 7.58 -14.47 -0.51
C LYS A 72 6.97 -13.17 -1.02
N PRO A 73 6.48 -13.14 -2.26
CA PRO A 73 5.88 -11.92 -2.82
C PRO A 73 4.73 -11.36 -1.98
N GLU A 74 3.89 -12.21 -1.41
CA GLU A 74 2.77 -11.74 -0.58
C GLU A 74 3.25 -11.05 0.69
N ILE A 75 4.38 -11.47 1.24
CA ILE A 75 4.96 -10.84 2.42
C ILE A 75 5.55 -9.49 2.03
N ILE A 76 6.25 -9.42 0.90
CA ILE A 76 6.82 -8.17 0.40
C ILE A 76 5.71 -7.14 0.19
N LEU A 77 4.63 -7.55 -0.47
CA LEU A 77 3.51 -6.65 -0.74
C LEU A 77 2.81 -6.22 0.55
N GLY A 78 2.59 -7.16 1.46
CA GLY A 78 1.98 -6.86 2.76
C GLY A 78 2.79 -5.86 3.55
N ASP A 79 4.10 -6.02 3.58
CA ASP A 79 5.00 -5.09 4.27
C ASP A 79 4.96 -3.71 3.61
N LEU A 80 5.00 -3.68 2.28
CA LEU A 80 4.95 -2.41 1.53
C LEU A 80 3.68 -1.63 1.90
N LYS A 81 2.54 -2.29 1.89
CA LYS A 81 1.26 -1.65 2.22
C LYS A 81 1.23 -1.18 3.67
N ARG A 82 1.71 -2.00 4.58
CA ARG A 82 1.70 -1.67 6.01
C ARG A 82 2.59 -0.48 6.31
N TYR A 83 3.82 -0.48 5.81
CA TYR A 83 4.75 0.63 6.03
C TYR A 83 4.25 1.91 5.38
N THR A 84 3.74 1.82 4.16
CA THR A 84 3.20 2.99 3.47
C THR A 84 2.01 3.57 4.25
N SER A 85 1.12 2.70 4.72
CA SER A 85 -0.05 3.14 5.51
C SER A 85 0.37 3.90 6.74
N LYS A 86 1.33 3.36 7.49
CA LYS A 86 1.81 4.02 8.70
C LYS A 86 2.43 5.37 8.40
N LYS A 87 3.27 5.44 7.39
CA LYS A 87 3.95 6.70 7.04
C LYS A 87 2.96 7.76 6.59
N ILE A 88 1.98 7.37 5.77
CA ILE A 88 1.01 8.35 5.28
C ILE A 88 0.07 8.81 6.40
N VAL A 89 -0.38 7.92 7.27
CA VAL A 89 -1.22 8.32 8.40
C VAL A 89 -0.45 9.30 9.29
N SER A 90 0.82 9.00 9.59
CA SER A 90 1.65 9.92 10.38
C SER A 90 1.82 11.27 9.69
N ALA A 91 2.03 11.25 8.38
CA ALA A 91 2.20 12.48 7.61
C ALA A 91 0.92 13.31 7.59
N ILE A 92 -0.24 12.66 7.50
CA ILE A 92 -1.53 13.37 7.57
C ILE A 92 -1.69 14.05 8.93
N ILE A 93 -1.37 13.33 10.00
CA ILE A 93 -1.47 13.88 11.35
C ILE A 93 -0.58 15.11 11.50
N GLU A 94 0.62 15.06 10.96
CA GLU A 94 1.62 16.11 11.11
C GLU A 94 1.51 17.24 10.09
N ASN A 95 0.70 17.09 9.06
CA ASN A 95 0.59 18.08 7.99
C ASN A 95 -0.36 19.22 8.39
N PRO A 96 0.15 20.42 8.68
CA PRO A 96 -0.70 21.52 9.10
C PRO A 96 -1.59 22.05 7.97
N GLN A 97 -1.29 21.70 6.74
CA GLN A 97 -2.04 22.16 5.58
C GLN A 97 -3.06 21.14 5.07
N GLU A 98 -3.19 19.99 5.74
CA GLU A 98 -4.18 19.00 5.36
C GLU A 98 -5.55 19.42 5.86
N SER A 99 -6.37 19.97 4.99
CA SER A 99 -7.69 20.48 5.34
C SER A 99 -8.69 19.38 5.69
N ARG A 100 -8.43 18.15 5.25
CA ARG A 100 -9.33 17.02 5.46
C ARG A 100 -8.84 16.07 6.55
N LYS A 101 -7.94 16.54 7.39
CA LYS A 101 -7.23 15.68 8.35
C LYS A 101 -8.18 14.84 9.21
N GLU A 102 -9.10 15.47 9.89
CA GLU A 102 -10.01 14.75 10.79
C GLU A 102 -10.88 13.77 10.04
N TRP A 103 -11.40 14.18 8.89
CA TRP A 103 -12.25 13.35 8.07
C TRP A 103 -11.50 12.12 7.56
N LEU A 104 -10.28 12.30 7.03
CA LEU A 104 -9.47 11.21 6.54
C LEU A 104 -9.12 10.22 7.64
N LEU A 105 -8.67 10.73 8.78
CA LEU A 105 -8.26 9.87 9.89
C LEU A 105 -9.45 9.09 10.46
N ASN A 106 -10.61 9.71 10.55
CA ASN A 106 -11.80 9.03 11.01
C ASN A 106 -12.20 7.89 10.08
N LEU A 107 -12.13 8.11 8.77
CA LEU A 107 -12.45 7.07 7.79
C LEU A 107 -11.47 5.92 7.86
N PHE A 108 -10.18 6.19 7.97
CA PHE A 108 -9.17 5.15 8.06
C PHE A 108 -9.35 4.31 9.32
N GLN A 109 -9.60 4.96 10.44
CA GLN A 109 -9.80 4.27 11.71
C GLN A 109 -11.07 3.43 11.69
N LYS A 110 -12.15 3.96 11.15
CA LYS A 110 -13.41 3.25 11.05
C LYS A 110 -13.27 1.99 10.18
N SER A 111 -12.65 2.13 9.02
CA SER A 111 -12.44 1.00 8.13
C SER A 111 -11.59 -0.08 8.77
N SER A 112 -10.55 0.30 9.48
CA SER A 112 -9.69 -0.63 10.19
C SER A 112 -10.47 -1.39 11.26
N THR A 113 -11.28 -0.69 12.04
CA THR A 113 -12.08 -1.28 13.10
C THR A 113 -13.12 -2.25 12.56
N GLU A 114 -13.75 -1.92 11.46
CA GLU A 114 -14.78 -2.76 10.86
C GLU A 114 -14.20 -4.03 10.25
N GLN A 115 -13.04 -3.93 9.61
CA GLN A 115 -12.46 -5.06 8.90
C GLN A 115 -11.68 -6.01 9.80
N PHE A 116 -10.95 -5.47 10.75
CA PHE A 116 -10.01 -6.26 11.55
C PHE A 116 -10.00 -5.74 12.98
N LYS A 117 -10.76 -6.41 13.83
CA LYS A 117 -10.77 -6.07 15.26
C LYS A 117 -9.35 -6.15 15.82
N GLY A 118 -8.91 -5.07 16.43
CA GLY A 118 -7.59 -5.01 17.06
C GLY A 118 -6.44 -4.73 16.13
N GLU A 119 -6.69 -4.56 14.86
CA GLU A 119 -5.65 -4.20 13.92
C GLU A 119 -5.45 -2.70 13.84
N ARG A 120 -4.30 -2.33 13.31
CA ARG A 120 -3.93 -0.93 13.17
C ARG A 120 -4.70 -0.29 12.03
N ILE A 121 -4.70 1.04 12.03
CA ILE A 121 -5.27 1.81 10.92
C ILE A 121 -4.63 1.37 9.61
N SER A 122 -5.47 1.01 8.66
CA SER A 122 -5.03 0.66 7.32
C SER A 122 -5.79 1.51 6.34
N PHE A 123 -5.10 2.04 5.34
CA PHE A 123 -5.76 2.80 4.29
C PHE A 123 -5.63 2.15 2.92
N LEU A 124 -4.88 1.05 2.83
CA LEU A 124 -4.71 0.35 1.56
C LEU A 124 -5.44 -0.99 1.58
N ALA A 125 -6.36 -1.15 0.65
CA ALA A 125 -7.02 -2.42 0.40
C ALA A 125 -6.43 -3.05 -0.86
N ALA A 126 -6.08 -4.31 -0.77
CA ALA A 126 -5.33 -4.97 -1.83
C ALA A 126 -6.22 -5.71 -2.81
N ARG A 127 -5.91 -5.56 -4.07
CA ARG A 127 -6.38 -6.43 -5.14
C ARG A 127 -5.18 -6.76 -6.00
N GLN A 128 -5.13 -7.98 -6.48
CA GLN A 128 -4.01 -8.38 -7.32
C GLN A 128 -4.45 -9.41 -8.34
N SER A 129 -3.76 -9.38 -9.46
CA SER A 129 -3.92 -10.36 -10.52
C SER A 129 -2.55 -10.92 -10.85
N THR A 130 -2.52 -12.17 -11.27
CA THR A 130 -1.30 -12.81 -11.74
C THR A 130 -1.36 -13.01 -13.23
N TYR A 131 -0.22 -12.86 -13.86
CA TYR A 131 -0.08 -13.13 -15.28
C TYR A 131 0.98 -14.18 -15.51
#